data_89c225f233b8d8b095f996c44e3dec61
#
_entry.id   89c225f233b8d8b095f996c44e3dec61
#
_cell.length_a   1.000
_cell.length_b   1.000
_cell.length_c   1.000
_cell.angle_alpha   90.00
_cell.angle_beta   90.00
_cell.angle_gamma   90.00
#
_symmetry.space_group_name_H-M   'P 1'
#
loop_
_entity.id
_entity.type
_entity.pdbx_description
1 polymer ?
#
loop_
_entity_poly.entity_id
_entity_poly.type
_entity_poly.pdbx_seq_one_letter_code
_entity_poly.pdbx_strand_id
1 'polypeptide(L)'
;MDTQALCGLKAADFQKEIGGKKTDLYILRNANGCEVAITNYGGALVAIMVPDRKGQFANVIQGHDNIDDCVNSPEPFLSTLVGRYGNRIAKGKFQLNGKEYHLAVNNGPNHLHGGPTGFHARVWDAEQIDNHTLVLRYVSAYYEEGFPGELTMTVRYTWTDDNELVIDYRGTTNKKTVVNMTSHGFFSLQGIGNPTPTAMDTICEI
;
A
#
# COMPACT_ATOMS: atom_id res chain seq x y z
N MET A 1 -24.89 4.38 13.53
CA MET A 1 -24.32 5.72 13.75
C MET A 1 -23.02 5.74 12.97
N ASP A 2 -22.95 6.56 11.91
CA ASP A 2 -21.69 6.78 11.21
C ASP A 2 -20.75 7.52 12.16
N THR A 3 -19.89 6.78 12.81
CA THR A 3 -18.82 7.37 13.61
C THR A 3 -17.81 7.97 12.63
N GLN A 4 -17.73 9.28 12.58
CA GLN A 4 -16.75 10.00 11.77
C GLN A 4 -15.35 9.43 12.04
N ALA A 5 -14.57 9.16 10.97
CA ALA A 5 -13.20 8.68 11.10
C ALA A 5 -12.35 9.72 11.84
N LEU A 6 -11.47 9.27 12.75
CA LEU A 6 -10.55 10.16 13.49
C LEU A 6 -9.65 10.97 12.56
N CYS A 7 -9.26 10.39 11.42
CA CYS A 7 -8.45 11.07 10.41
C CYS A 7 -9.20 12.17 9.65
N GLY A 8 -10.55 12.28 9.82
CA GLY A 8 -11.38 13.24 9.11
C GLY A 8 -11.65 12.92 7.64
N LEU A 9 -11.08 11.84 7.10
CA LEU A 9 -11.29 11.40 5.72
C LEU A 9 -12.71 10.88 5.52
N LYS A 10 -13.26 11.07 4.32
CA LYS A 10 -14.59 10.64 3.95
C LYS A 10 -14.51 9.57 2.87
N ALA A 11 -15.25 8.48 3.01
CA ALA A 11 -15.30 7.42 2.01
C ALA A 11 -15.70 7.95 0.62
N ALA A 12 -16.62 8.92 0.55
CA ALA A 12 -17.06 9.52 -0.71
C ALA A 12 -15.92 10.15 -1.54
N ASP A 13 -14.86 10.65 -0.88
CA ASP A 13 -13.71 11.26 -1.55
C ASP A 13 -12.77 10.22 -2.18
N PHE A 14 -12.95 8.94 -1.82
CA PHE A 14 -12.20 7.80 -2.36
C PHE A 14 -13.01 6.92 -3.31
N GLN A 15 -14.30 7.22 -3.50
CA GLN A 15 -15.19 6.43 -4.35
C GLN A 15 -15.16 6.90 -5.80
N LYS A 16 -14.56 6.07 -6.67
CA LYS A 16 -14.46 6.29 -8.10
C LYS A 16 -14.43 4.95 -8.84
N GLU A 17 -14.81 4.95 -10.11
CA GLU A 17 -14.58 3.80 -10.97
C GLU A 17 -13.29 4.00 -11.78
N ILE A 18 -12.33 3.07 -11.64
CA ILE A 18 -11.04 3.09 -12.32
C ILE A 18 -10.82 1.73 -12.97
N GLY A 19 -10.70 1.71 -14.30
CA GLY A 19 -10.50 0.47 -15.05
C GLY A 19 -11.62 -0.57 -14.86
N GLY A 20 -12.86 -0.12 -14.68
CA GLY A 20 -14.02 -0.98 -14.46
C GLY A 20 -14.15 -1.54 -13.04
N LYS A 21 -13.32 -1.08 -12.10
CA LYS A 21 -13.39 -1.46 -10.68
C LYS A 21 -13.66 -0.24 -9.81
N LYS A 22 -14.40 -0.44 -8.74
CA LYS A 22 -14.71 0.62 -7.76
C LYS A 22 -13.61 0.73 -6.72
N THR A 23 -13.18 1.97 -6.46
CA THR A 23 -12.33 2.30 -5.32
C THR A 23 -13.18 2.70 -4.13
N ASP A 24 -12.63 2.54 -2.92
CA ASP A 24 -13.26 2.94 -1.67
C ASP A 24 -12.20 3.19 -0.58
N LEU A 25 -12.67 3.67 0.58
CA LEU A 25 -11.90 3.85 1.81
C LEU A 25 -12.39 2.89 2.89
N TYR A 26 -11.46 2.18 3.49
CA TYR A 26 -11.70 1.21 4.56
C TYR A 26 -11.04 1.69 5.84
N ILE A 27 -11.82 1.74 6.94
CA ILE A 27 -11.32 2.15 8.25
C ILE A 27 -11.29 0.94 9.17
N LEU A 28 -10.10 0.60 9.66
CA LEU A 28 -9.89 -0.39 10.71
C LEU A 28 -9.76 0.33 12.04
N ARG A 29 -10.41 -0.20 13.08
CA ARG A 29 -10.40 0.37 14.44
C ARG A 29 -10.10 -0.73 15.44
N ASN A 30 -9.26 -0.44 16.41
CA ASN A 30 -8.99 -1.33 17.52
C ASN A 30 -9.71 -0.90 18.83
N ALA A 31 -9.59 -1.72 19.86
CA ALA A 31 -10.22 -1.45 21.15
C ALA A 31 -9.66 -0.19 21.85
N ASN A 32 -8.46 0.26 21.47
CA ASN A 32 -7.84 1.48 22.02
C ASN A 32 -8.31 2.76 21.31
N GLY A 33 -9.23 2.64 20.33
CA GLY A 33 -9.72 3.75 19.53
C GLY A 33 -8.74 4.26 18.47
N CYS A 34 -7.63 3.54 18.24
CA CYS A 34 -6.70 3.84 17.15
C CYS A 34 -7.29 3.40 15.81
N GLU A 35 -6.98 4.13 14.74
CA GLU A 35 -7.52 3.87 13.40
C GLU A 35 -6.43 3.73 12.35
N VAL A 36 -6.67 2.86 11.37
CA VAL A 36 -5.94 2.78 10.11
C VAL A 36 -6.91 2.95 8.96
N ALA A 37 -6.65 3.90 8.08
CA ALA A 37 -7.41 4.14 6.86
C ALA A 37 -6.64 3.63 5.64
N ILE A 38 -7.31 2.83 4.80
CA ILE A 38 -6.73 2.14 3.65
C ILE A 38 -7.64 2.33 2.45
N THR A 39 -7.09 2.71 1.29
CA THR A 39 -7.82 2.61 0.03
C THR A 39 -7.43 1.34 -0.71
N ASN A 40 -8.37 0.75 -1.44
CA ASN A 40 -8.07 -0.40 -2.29
C ASN A 40 -7.39 -0.02 -3.62
N TYR A 41 -7.18 1.27 -3.90
CA TYR A 41 -6.27 1.70 -4.96
C TYR A 41 -4.82 1.59 -4.46
N GLY A 42 -4.06 0.71 -5.08
CA GLY A 42 -2.69 0.41 -4.65
C GLY A 42 -2.58 -0.20 -3.25
N GLY A 43 -3.68 -0.49 -2.56
CA GLY A 43 -3.70 -0.89 -1.16
C GLY A 43 -3.03 0.15 -0.25
N ALA A 44 -3.17 1.43 -0.59
CA ALA A 44 -2.44 2.50 0.07
C ALA A 44 -2.95 2.75 1.51
N LEU A 45 -2.01 2.88 2.43
CA LEU A 45 -2.25 3.41 3.77
C LEU A 45 -2.39 4.93 3.66
N VAL A 46 -3.57 5.49 3.93
CA VAL A 46 -3.82 6.93 3.79
C VAL A 46 -3.82 7.67 5.13
N ALA A 47 -4.07 6.97 6.23
CA ALA A 47 -3.88 7.50 7.57
C ALA A 47 -3.63 6.39 8.59
N ILE A 48 -2.84 6.68 9.62
CA ILE A 48 -2.70 5.87 10.84
C ILE A 48 -2.81 6.81 12.03
N MET A 49 -3.93 6.74 12.75
CA MET A 49 -4.24 7.60 13.87
C MET A 49 -3.88 6.89 15.17
N VAL A 50 -2.86 7.40 15.84
CA VAL A 50 -2.39 6.87 17.15
C VAL A 50 -2.17 8.01 18.14
N PRO A 51 -2.34 7.77 19.45
CA PRO A 51 -2.08 8.79 20.47
C PRO A 51 -0.59 8.93 20.76
N ASP A 52 -0.19 10.16 21.06
CA ASP A 52 1.10 10.44 21.70
C ASP A 52 1.07 10.07 23.20
N ARG A 53 2.20 10.29 23.90
CA ARG A 53 2.31 10.04 25.35
C ARG A 53 1.34 10.86 26.22
N LYS A 54 0.70 11.88 25.64
CA LYS A 54 -0.32 12.72 26.33
C LYS A 54 -1.74 12.32 25.94
N GLY A 55 -1.90 11.28 25.11
CA GLY A 55 -3.19 10.81 24.62
C GLY A 55 -3.73 11.65 23.45
N GLN A 56 -2.94 12.51 22.82
CA GLN A 56 -3.36 13.31 21.68
C GLN A 56 -3.14 12.51 20.39
N PHE A 57 -4.23 12.28 19.65
CA PHE A 57 -4.17 11.53 18.38
C PHE A 57 -3.58 12.38 17.26
N ALA A 58 -2.69 11.76 16.49
CA ALA A 58 -2.13 12.33 15.27
C ALA A 58 -2.01 11.25 14.19
N ASN A 59 -2.07 11.67 12.92
CA ASN A 59 -1.75 10.81 11.80
C ASN A 59 -0.22 10.68 11.67
N VAL A 60 0.29 9.45 11.68
CA VAL A 60 1.73 9.16 11.63
C VAL A 60 2.22 8.60 10.29
N ILE A 61 1.36 8.58 9.26
CA ILE A 61 1.74 8.15 7.91
C ILE A 61 1.33 9.17 6.87
N GLN A 62 2.17 9.42 5.86
CA GLN A 62 1.80 10.26 4.74
C GLN A 62 0.88 9.51 3.78
N GLY A 63 -0.23 10.12 3.44
CA GLY A 63 -1.21 9.61 2.49
C GLY A 63 -1.88 10.78 1.76
N HIS A 64 -2.79 10.45 0.87
CA HIS A 64 -3.61 11.43 0.15
C HIS A 64 -5.02 11.51 0.77
N ASP A 65 -5.67 12.66 0.60
CA ASP A 65 -6.99 12.93 1.18
C ASP A 65 -8.15 12.49 0.28
N ASN A 66 -7.85 12.12 -0.96
CA ASN A 66 -8.84 11.68 -1.96
C ASN A 66 -8.22 10.78 -3.02
N ILE A 67 -9.07 10.13 -3.81
CA ILE A 67 -8.65 9.18 -4.84
C ILE A 67 -7.93 9.82 -6.03
N ASP A 68 -8.30 11.05 -6.40
CA ASP A 68 -7.69 11.73 -7.54
C ASP A 68 -6.22 12.08 -7.25
N ASP A 69 -5.92 12.48 -6.03
CA ASP A 69 -4.55 12.72 -5.59
C ASP A 69 -3.75 11.40 -5.48
N CYS A 70 -4.38 10.28 -5.08
CA CYS A 70 -3.74 8.96 -5.13
C CYS A 70 -3.32 8.60 -6.56
N VAL A 71 -4.22 8.78 -7.53
CA VAL A 71 -3.99 8.40 -8.94
C VAL A 71 -2.95 9.31 -9.61
N ASN A 72 -2.96 10.60 -9.28
CA ASN A 72 -2.10 11.61 -9.92
C ASN A 72 -0.87 11.97 -9.08
N SER A 73 -0.56 11.19 -8.07
CA SER A 73 0.57 11.46 -7.17
C SER A 73 1.89 11.59 -7.92
N PRO A 74 2.69 12.64 -7.65
CA PRO A 74 4.06 12.73 -8.16
C PRO A 74 4.98 11.68 -7.51
N GLU A 75 4.60 11.14 -6.33
CA GLU A 75 5.23 9.99 -5.68
C GLU A 75 4.28 8.77 -5.77
N PRO A 76 4.34 7.98 -6.86
CA PRO A 76 3.35 6.95 -7.13
C PRO A 76 3.37 5.81 -6.10
N PHE A 77 4.43 5.69 -5.31
CA PHE A 77 4.58 4.65 -4.30
C PHE A 77 4.22 5.12 -2.89
N LEU A 78 3.67 6.32 -2.75
CA LEU A 78 3.35 6.89 -1.44
C LEU A 78 2.42 5.96 -0.65
N SER A 79 3.00 5.30 0.36
CA SER A 79 2.35 4.38 1.29
C SER A 79 1.54 3.23 0.66
N THR A 80 1.89 2.85 -0.59
CA THR A 80 1.20 1.80 -1.36
C THR A 80 1.81 0.41 -1.16
N LEU A 81 1.09 -0.62 -1.62
CA LEU A 81 1.63 -1.95 -1.86
C LEU A 81 2.54 -1.93 -3.09
N VAL A 82 3.69 -2.56 -2.97
CA VAL A 82 4.68 -2.66 -4.04
C VAL A 82 4.85 -4.11 -4.48
N GLY A 83 4.74 -4.36 -5.74
CA GLY A 83 4.87 -5.67 -6.40
C GLY A 83 4.73 -5.55 -7.92
N ARG A 84 5.02 -6.66 -8.67
CA ARG A 84 5.38 -7.99 -8.10
C ARG A 84 6.69 -8.00 -7.33
N TYR A 85 7.66 -7.14 -7.69
CA TYR A 85 9.00 -7.16 -7.12
C TYR A 85 9.39 -5.78 -6.59
N GLY A 86 9.46 -5.66 -5.28
CA GLY A 86 9.87 -4.46 -4.58
C GLY A 86 11.35 -4.18 -4.73
N ASN A 87 11.72 -2.90 -4.71
CA ASN A 87 13.06 -2.40 -4.98
C ASN A 87 13.51 -2.69 -6.43
N ARG A 88 14.80 -2.81 -6.72
CA ARG A 88 15.35 -2.76 -8.08
C ARG A 88 15.74 -4.12 -8.62
N ILE A 89 15.47 -4.29 -9.93
CA ILE A 89 16.08 -5.35 -10.74
C ILE A 89 17.03 -4.66 -11.73
N ALA A 90 18.32 -4.99 -11.60
CA ALA A 90 19.37 -4.35 -12.37
C ALA A 90 19.12 -4.49 -13.89
N LYS A 91 19.22 -3.37 -14.62
CA LYS A 91 19.03 -3.29 -16.08
C LYS A 91 17.66 -3.79 -16.56
N GLY A 92 16.68 -3.92 -15.64
CA GLY A 92 15.36 -4.47 -15.98
C GLY A 92 15.39 -5.90 -16.49
N LYS A 93 16.36 -6.73 -16.05
CA LYS A 93 16.54 -8.09 -16.59
C LYS A 93 16.77 -9.10 -15.48
N PHE A 94 16.19 -10.28 -15.65
CA PHE A 94 16.51 -11.45 -14.82
C PHE A 94 16.42 -12.74 -15.61
N GLN A 95 17.10 -13.79 -15.11
CA GLN A 95 17.01 -15.12 -15.67
C GLN A 95 16.19 -16.05 -14.77
N LEU A 96 15.30 -16.81 -15.36
CA LEU A 96 14.52 -17.83 -14.67
C LEU A 96 14.37 -19.05 -15.57
N ASN A 97 14.80 -20.22 -15.09
CA ASN A 97 14.79 -21.50 -15.85
C ASN A 97 15.46 -21.40 -17.23
N GLY A 98 16.61 -20.75 -17.33
CA GLY A 98 17.37 -20.60 -18.57
C GLY A 98 16.79 -19.62 -19.59
N LYS A 99 15.69 -18.92 -19.26
CA LYS A 99 15.12 -17.87 -20.08
C LYS A 99 15.37 -16.50 -19.46
N GLU A 100 15.83 -15.55 -20.28
CA GLU A 100 15.94 -14.14 -19.89
C GLU A 100 14.59 -13.44 -20.05
N TYR A 101 14.21 -12.65 -19.04
CA TYR A 101 13.03 -11.81 -19.01
C TYR A 101 13.45 -10.35 -18.98
N HIS A 102 12.73 -9.51 -19.73
CA HIS A 102 12.96 -8.09 -19.82
C HIS A 102 11.76 -7.35 -19.22
N LEU A 103 12.04 -6.43 -18.32
CA LEU A 103 11.07 -5.60 -17.63
C LEU A 103 11.24 -4.14 -18.06
N ALA A 104 10.22 -3.31 -17.82
CA ALA A 104 10.32 -1.89 -18.04
C ALA A 104 11.48 -1.29 -17.20
N VAL A 105 12.26 -0.41 -17.81
CA VAL A 105 13.30 0.39 -17.15
C VAL A 105 12.67 1.73 -16.77
N ASN A 106 12.28 1.86 -15.51
CA ASN A 106 11.52 3.00 -14.99
C ASN A 106 12.25 3.79 -13.89
N ASN A 107 13.52 3.45 -13.61
CA ASN A 107 14.34 4.17 -12.64
C ASN A 107 15.83 4.14 -13.03
N GLY A 108 16.29 5.20 -13.70
CA GLY A 108 17.62 5.22 -14.30
C GLY A 108 17.83 3.98 -15.19
N PRO A 109 18.89 3.18 -15.01
CA PRO A 109 19.11 1.97 -15.80
C PRO A 109 18.33 0.75 -15.32
N ASN A 110 17.50 0.87 -14.26
CA ASN A 110 16.92 -0.28 -13.55
C ASN A 110 15.39 -0.32 -13.67
N HIS A 111 14.83 -1.49 -13.43
CA HIS A 111 13.43 -1.67 -13.09
C HIS A 111 13.24 -1.40 -11.60
N LEU A 112 12.15 -0.72 -11.25
CA LEU A 112 11.82 -0.37 -9.87
C LEU A 112 10.37 -0.74 -9.54
N HIS A 113 10.17 -1.33 -8.37
CA HIS A 113 8.89 -1.50 -7.68
C HIS A 113 7.77 -2.13 -8.50
N GLY A 114 8.11 -3.09 -9.39
CA GLY A 114 7.12 -3.81 -10.17
C GLY A 114 6.70 -3.12 -11.47
N GLY A 115 7.33 -1.99 -11.82
CA GLY A 115 7.13 -1.29 -13.10
C GLY A 115 6.23 -0.05 -13.00
N PRO A 116 6.03 0.63 -14.14
CA PRO A 116 5.24 1.87 -14.20
C PRO A 116 3.80 1.72 -13.73
N THR A 117 3.19 0.56 -13.96
CA THR A 117 1.81 0.26 -13.58
C THR A 117 1.71 -1.02 -12.76
N GLY A 118 2.65 -1.18 -11.80
CA GLY A 118 2.68 -2.30 -10.87
C GLY A 118 1.52 -2.27 -9.85
N PHE A 119 1.67 -2.98 -8.77
CA PHE A 119 0.60 -3.18 -7.77
C PHE A 119 0.11 -1.89 -7.10
N HIS A 120 0.97 -0.88 -7.00
CA HIS A 120 0.64 0.47 -6.51
C HIS A 120 -0.42 1.19 -7.34
N ALA A 121 -0.53 0.88 -8.64
CA ALA A 121 -1.44 1.52 -9.59
C ALA A 121 -2.63 0.62 -9.96
N ARG A 122 -2.98 -0.35 -9.12
CA ARG A 122 -4.09 -1.28 -9.35
C ARG A 122 -5.22 -1.08 -8.35
N VAL A 123 -6.45 -1.27 -8.81
CA VAL A 123 -7.60 -1.40 -7.92
C VAL A 123 -7.71 -2.85 -7.50
N TRP A 124 -7.58 -3.09 -6.21
CA TRP A 124 -7.68 -4.41 -5.60
C TRP A 124 -9.13 -4.72 -5.25
N ASP A 125 -9.54 -5.98 -5.37
CA ASP A 125 -10.80 -6.44 -4.82
C ASP A 125 -10.68 -6.49 -3.30
N ALA A 126 -11.56 -5.77 -2.59
CA ALA A 126 -11.46 -5.56 -1.15
C ALA A 126 -12.63 -6.18 -0.41
N GLU A 127 -12.33 -6.79 0.73
CA GLU A 127 -13.31 -7.36 1.65
C GLU A 127 -12.92 -6.99 3.08
N GLN A 128 -13.70 -6.10 3.71
CA GLN A 128 -13.54 -5.83 5.14
C GLN A 128 -14.26 -6.91 5.93
N ILE A 129 -13.48 -7.74 6.63
CA ILE A 129 -13.99 -8.92 7.36
C ILE A 129 -14.68 -8.49 8.65
N ASP A 130 -14.04 -7.55 9.36
CA ASP A 130 -14.50 -6.99 10.62
C ASP A 130 -13.86 -5.59 10.83
N ASN A 131 -13.97 -5.05 12.05
CA ASN A 131 -13.39 -3.74 12.38
C ASN A 131 -11.85 -3.73 12.40
N HIS A 132 -11.20 -4.89 12.43
CA HIS A 132 -9.76 -5.04 12.56
C HIS A 132 -9.08 -5.53 11.29
N THR A 133 -9.84 -6.09 10.33
CA THR A 133 -9.28 -6.88 9.24
C THR A 133 -9.82 -6.46 7.89
N LEU A 134 -8.91 -6.09 6.98
CA LEU A 134 -9.18 -5.89 5.56
C LEU A 134 -8.38 -6.89 4.73
N VAL A 135 -9.04 -7.54 3.77
CA VAL A 135 -8.40 -8.44 2.81
C VAL A 135 -8.48 -7.83 1.42
N LEU A 136 -7.34 -7.68 0.78
CA LEU A 136 -7.22 -7.23 -0.61
C LEU A 136 -6.77 -8.40 -1.48
N ARG A 137 -7.39 -8.55 -2.67
CA ARG A 137 -7.03 -9.57 -3.67
C ARG A 137 -6.79 -8.94 -5.02
N TYR A 138 -5.76 -9.39 -5.71
CA TYR A 138 -5.47 -8.98 -7.08
C TYR A 138 -4.91 -10.16 -7.89
N VAL A 139 -5.40 -10.29 -9.11
CA VAL A 139 -4.86 -11.26 -10.08
C VAL A 139 -4.02 -10.50 -11.09
N SER A 140 -2.71 -10.65 -10.98
CA SER A 140 -1.74 -10.09 -11.92
C SER A 140 -1.57 -11.07 -13.07
N ALA A 141 -2.00 -10.67 -14.26
CA ALA A 141 -2.06 -11.52 -15.44
C ALA A 141 -0.65 -11.95 -15.91
N TYR A 142 -0.63 -13.01 -16.72
CA TYR A 142 0.59 -13.44 -17.40
C TYR A 142 1.21 -12.29 -18.22
N TYR A 143 2.49 -12.02 -18.02
CA TYR A 143 3.25 -10.92 -18.63
C TYR A 143 2.83 -9.50 -18.20
N GLU A 144 2.01 -9.33 -17.17
CA GLU A 144 1.83 -8.01 -16.58
C GLU A 144 3.19 -7.46 -16.14
N GLU A 145 3.51 -6.24 -16.56
CA GLU A 145 4.82 -5.58 -16.37
C GLU A 145 6.04 -6.44 -16.80
N GLY A 146 5.83 -7.45 -17.68
CA GLY A 146 6.89 -8.33 -18.18
C GLY A 146 7.18 -9.57 -17.34
N PHE A 147 6.50 -9.75 -16.20
CA PHE A 147 6.71 -10.90 -15.31
C PHE A 147 6.01 -12.16 -15.83
N PRO A 148 6.68 -13.35 -15.81
CA PRO A 148 6.06 -14.60 -16.21
C PRO A 148 5.05 -15.11 -15.18
N GLY A 149 4.12 -15.93 -15.64
CA GLY A 149 3.07 -16.54 -14.82
C GLY A 149 1.96 -15.57 -14.43
N GLU A 150 0.77 -16.12 -14.28
CA GLU A 150 -0.32 -15.45 -13.59
C GLU A 150 -0.09 -15.57 -12.10
N LEU A 151 -0.24 -14.47 -11.35
CA LEU A 151 -0.02 -14.41 -9.93
C LEU A 151 -1.30 -13.90 -9.24
N THR A 152 -1.91 -14.71 -8.41
CA THR A 152 -2.97 -14.28 -7.49
C THR A 152 -2.34 -13.88 -6.18
N MET A 153 -2.48 -12.60 -5.82
CA MET A 153 -2.02 -12.06 -4.53
C MET A 153 -3.20 -11.79 -3.61
N THR A 154 -3.02 -12.16 -2.35
CA THR A 154 -3.89 -11.77 -1.25
C THR A 154 -3.03 -11.04 -0.23
N VAL A 155 -3.47 -9.85 0.18
CA VAL A 155 -2.85 -9.07 1.25
C VAL A 155 -3.89 -8.90 2.35
N ARG A 156 -3.53 -9.28 3.57
CA ARG A 156 -4.38 -9.10 4.75
C ARG A 156 -3.74 -8.03 5.64
N TYR A 157 -4.49 -6.98 5.89
CA TYR A 157 -4.19 -6.00 6.91
C TYR A 157 -4.94 -6.37 8.18
N THR A 158 -4.23 -6.42 9.30
CA THR A 158 -4.83 -6.64 10.62
C THR A 158 -4.34 -5.55 11.57
N TRP A 159 -5.28 -4.78 12.12
CA TRP A 159 -5.01 -3.76 13.12
C TRP A 159 -5.29 -4.31 14.51
N THR A 160 -4.25 -4.62 15.28
CA THR A 160 -4.39 -5.31 16.56
C THR A 160 -4.71 -4.37 17.71
N ASP A 161 -5.20 -4.92 18.83
CA ASP A 161 -5.43 -4.17 20.07
C ASP A 161 -4.12 -3.75 20.76
N ASP A 162 -2.99 -4.32 20.35
CA ASP A 162 -1.64 -3.89 20.78
C ASP A 162 -1.08 -2.74 19.91
N ASN A 163 -1.92 -2.14 19.04
CA ASN A 163 -1.57 -1.08 18.09
C ASN A 163 -0.50 -1.52 17.06
N GLU A 164 -0.53 -2.77 16.63
CA GLU A 164 0.31 -3.30 15.57
C GLU A 164 -0.48 -3.37 14.27
N LEU A 165 0.08 -2.83 13.18
CA LEU A 165 -0.41 -3.08 11.83
C LEU A 165 0.33 -4.27 11.23
N VAL A 166 -0.32 -5.42 11.23
CA VAL A 166 0.20 -6.65 10.61
C VAL A 166 -0.23 -6.68 9.15
N ILE A 167 0.73 -6.91 8.24
CA ILE A 167 0.50 -7.02 6.81
C ILE A 167 0.99 -8.36 6.32
N ASP A 168 0.07 -9.29 6.09
CA ASP A 168 0.37 -10.63 5.59
C ASP A 168 0.22 -10.70 4.07
N TYR A 169 1.20 -11.30 3.41
CA TYR A 169 1.22 -11.50 1.97
C TYR A 169 1.12 -12.98 1.62
N ARG A 170 0.16 -13.34 0.77
CA ARG A 170 0.03 -14.70 0.24
C ARG A 170 -0.11 -14.66 -1.27
N GLY A 171 0.83 -15.31 -1.98
CA GLY A 171 0.82 -15.43 -3.44
C GLY A 171 0.66 -16.88 -3.88
N THR A 172 -0.13 -17.10 -4.94
CA THR A 172 -0.19 -18.36 -5.67
C THR A 172 -0.01 -18.09 -7.15
N THR A 173 0.70 -18.97 -7.86
CA THR A 173 0.99 -18.77 -9.29
C THR A 173 0.85 -20.07 -10.07
N ASN A 174 0.49 -19.96 -11.35
CA ASN A 174 0.38 -21.09 -12.26
C ASN A 174 1.72 -21.44 -12.96
N LYS A 175 2.76 -20.58 -12.84
CA LYS A 175 4.12 -20.79 -13.36
C LYS A 175 5.15 -20.17 -12.46
N LYS A 176 6.39 -20.65 -12.50
CA LYS A 176 7.50 -20.01 -11.79
C LYS A 176 7.60 -18.54 -12.18
N THR A 177 7.69 -17.68 -11.20
CA THR A 177 7.86 -16.23 -11.33
C THR A 177 8.71 -15.70 -10.18
N VAL A 178 9.04 -14.42 -10.20
CA VAL A 178 9.72 -13.75 -9.08
C VAL A 178 8.71 -12.87 -8.35
N VAL A 179 8.73 -12.94 -7.01
CA VAL A 179 7.84 -12.17 -6.14
C VAL A 179 8.63 -11.66 -4.95
N ASN A 180 8.53 -10.37 -4.67
CA ASN A 180 9.06 -9.71 -3.49
C ASN A 180 8.14 -8.56 -3.12
N MET A 181 7.12 -8.85 -2.32
CA MET A 181 6.12 -7.86 -1.91
C MET A 181 6.60 -7.02 -0.75
N THR A 182 6.19 -5.76 -0.73
CA THR A 182 6.35 -4.87 0.42
C THR A 182 5.23 -3.81 0.47
N SER A 183 5.10 -3.14 1.61
CA SER A 183 4.37 -1.88 1.77
C SER A 183 5.39 -0.75 1.86
N HIS A 184 5.14 0.35 1.14
CA HIS A 184 6.07 1.48 1.02
C HIS A 184 5.66 2.64 1.95
N GLY A 185 5.42 2.34 3.24
CA GLY A 185 4.95 3.33 4.21
C GLY A 185 5.92 4.50 4.38
N PHE A 186 5.39 5.72 4.26
CA PHE A 186 6.10 6.97 4.54
C PHE A 186 5.68 7.47 5.93
N PHE A 187 6.42 7.09 6.95
CA PHE A 187 6.09 7.42 8.33
C PHE A 187 6.62 8.78 8.76
N SER A 188 5.80 9.50 9.52
CA SER A 188 6.16 10.72 10.26
C SER A 188 5.72 10.56 11.71
N LEU A 189 6.62 10.04 12.55
CA LEU A 189 6.31 9.73 13.96
C LEU A 189 6.03 10.98 14.80
N GLN A 190 6.31 12.16 14.25
CA GLN A 190 5.99 13.46 14.87
C GLN A 190 4.54 13.90 14.61
N GLY A 191 3.81 13.15 13.77
CA GLY A 191 2.48 13.52 13.29
C GLY A 191 2.53 14.37 12.01
N ILE A 192 1.62 14.06 11.08
CA ILE A 192 1.45 14.82 9.85
C ILE A 192 0.91 16.23 10.19
N GLY A 193 1.46 17.24 9.52
CA GLY A 193 1.09 18.64 9.75
C GLY A 193 1.85 19.32 10.90
N ASN A 194 2.71 18.58 11.63
CA ASN A 194 3.63 19.21 12.56
C ASN A 194 4.80 19.83 11.80
N PRO A 195 5.02 21.15 11.89
CA PRO A 195 6.05 21.84 11.10
C PRO A 195 7.48 21.54 11.55
N THR A 196 7.64 20.98 12.75
CA THR A 196 8.94 20.63 13.35
C THR A 196 8.76 19.49 14.36
N PRO A 197 9.69 18.56 14.49
CA PRO A 197 10.91 18.34 13.70
C PRO A 197 10.63 17.68 12.34
N THR A 198 11.68 17.55 11.51
CA THR A 198 11.62 16.86 10.21
C THR A 198 11.80 15.35 10.38
N ALA A 199 11.57 14.57 9.33
CA ALA A 199 11.88 13.14 9.33
C ALA A 199 13.37 12.85 9.62
N MET A 200 14.25 13.81 9.34
CA MET A 200 15.70 13.71 9.60
C MET A 200 16.05 13.72 11.09
N ASP A 201 15.13 14.14 11.94
CA ASP A 201 15.30 14.15 13.41
C ASP A 201 14.83 12.83 14.06
N THR A 202 14.37 11.88 13.26
CA THR A 202 13.92 10.56 13.72
C THR A 202 15.14 9.66 13.95
N ILE A 203 15.22 9.06 15.14
CA ILE A 203 16.25 8.05 15.48
C ILE A 203 15.73 6.69 14.99
N CYS A 204 16.54 6.01 14.16
CA CYS A 204 16.28 4.66 13.71
C CYS A 204 17.30 3.71 14.37
N GLU A 205 16.83 2.75 15.14
CA GLU A 205 17.63 1.63 15.66
C GLU A 205 17.40 0.40 14.78
N ILE A 206 18.49 -0.27 14.35
CA ILE A 206 18.47 -1.47 13.48
C ILE A 206 19.25 -2.60 14.17
#